data_351e0e57d7898d18268410d6e96f4d84
#
_entry.id   351e0e57d7898d18268410d6e96f4d84
#
_cell.length_a   1.000
_cell.length_b   1.000
_cell.length_c   1.000
_cell.angle_alpha   90.00
_cell.angle_beta   90.00
_cell.angle_gamma   90.00
#
_symmetry.space_group_name_H-M   'P 1'
#
loop_
_entity.id
_entity.type
_entity.pdbx_description
1 polymer ?
#
loop_
_entity_poly.entity_id
_entity_poly.type
_entity_poly.pdbx_seq_one_letter_code
_entity_poly.pdbx_strand_id
1 'polypeptide(L)'
;MSTSSKRQDDRWSQLSRSELIALGKRIVSERLESLGCTVEAPTSLSDGRLHVRTPSGRAAEVFVSTQRVGGYVFWTKRRLQPADDRFTAIVLLADADEPDVYLVPSTEWLSASPPLTDRDNVGKRSEPEFGISLARSSLPALERYRWDEGSRADQFR
;
A
#
# COMPACT_ATOMS: atom_id res chain seq x y z
N MET A 1 16.31 28.51 -6.26
CA MET A 1 15.53 27.86 -5.20
C MET A 1 14.71 26.64 -5.65
N SER A 2 14.72 26.30 -6.92
CA SER A 2 14.00 25.13 -7.45
C SER A 2 14.87 23.90 -7.67
N THR A 3 16.15 23.94 -7.29
CA THR A 3 17.12 22.85 -7.52
C THR A 3 16.96 21.66 -6.56
N SER A 4 16.35 21.87 -5.40
CA SER A 4 16.15 20.80 -4.41
C SER A 4 14.98 19.88 -4.79
N SER A 5 13.92 20.45 -5.33
CA SER A 5 12.74 19.70 -5.77
C SER A 5 13.01 18.83 -7.00
N LYS A 6 13.80 19.35 -7.94
CA LYS A 6 14.21 18.59 -9.14
C LYS A 6 15.10 17.39 -8.85
N ARG A 7 15.97 17.46 -7.85
CA ARG A 7 16.84 16.34 -7.49
C ARG A 7 16.10 15.22 -6.77
N GLN A 8 15.00 15.53 -6.11
CA GLN A 8 14.16 14.56 -5.44
C GLN A 8 13.28 13.78 -6.43
N ASP A 9 12.70 14.48 -7.41
CA ASP A 9 11.99 13.84 -8.51
C ASP A 9 12.92 12.88 -9.28
N ASP A 10 14.17 13.25 -9.47
CA ASP A 10 15.15 12.41 -10.17
C ASP A 10 15.49 11.12 -9.41
N ARG A 11 15.44 11.12 -8.07
CA ARG A 11 15.76 9.95 -7.26
C ARG A 11 14.77 8.80 -7.48
N TRP A 12 13.48 9.11 -7.51
CA TRP A 12 12.43 8.10 -7.68
C TRP A 12 12.13 7.80 -9.15
N SER A 13 12.35 8.75 -10.04
CA SER A 13 12.07 8.60 -11.47
C SER A 13 12.99 7.61 -12.16
N GLN A 14 14.17 7.32 -11.60
CA GLN A 14 15.14 6.40 -12.16
C GLN A 14 14.91 4.93 -11.76
N LEU A 15 14.00 4.68 -10.82
CA LEU A 15 13.72 3.32 -10.39
C LEU A 15 12.87 2.59 -11.41
N SER A 16 13.28 1.37 -11.75
CA SER A 16 12.47 0.46 -12.55
C SER A 16 11.25 -0.02 -11.77
N ARG A 17 10.30 -0.62 -12.44
CA ARG A 17 9.12 -1.22 -11.80
C ARG A 17 9.53 -2.25 -10.74
N SER A 18 10.50 -3.10 -11.06
CA SER A 18 10.99 -4.12 -10.13
C SER A 18 11.64 -3.50 -8.89
N GLU A 19 12.40 -2.42 -9.08
CA GLU A 19 13.03 -1.68 -7.98
C GLU A 19 11.99 -0.98 -7.10
N LEU A 20 10.92 -0.44 -7.68
CA LEU A 20 9.80 0.15 -6.93
C LEU A 20 9.09 -0.90 -6.07
N ILE A 21 8.82 -2.06 -6.63
CA ILE A 21 8.19 -3.16 -5.89
C ILE A 21 9.09 -3.60 -4.73
N ALA A 22 10.38 -3.78 -4.98
CA ALA A 22 11.34 -4.17 -3.94
C ALA A 22 11.45 -3.12 -2.83
N LEU A 23 11.48 -1.85 -3.19
CA LEU A 23 11.52 -0.74 -2.23
C LEU A 23 10.30 -0.75 -1.31
N GLY A 24 9.11 -0.87 -1.88
CA GLY A 24 7.87 -0.90 -1.11
C GLY A 24 7.80 -2.08 -0.16
N LYS A 25 8.15 -3.27 -0.64
CA LYS A 25 8.20 -4.48 0.20
C LYS A 25 9.17 -4.32 1.37
N ARG A 26 10.35 -3.77 1.12
CA ARG A 26 11.35 -3.55 2.16
C ARG A 26 10.83 -2.60 3.23
N ILE A 27 10.27 -1.46 2.83
CA ILE A 27 9.75 -0.45 3.76
C ILE A 27 8.63 -1.04 4.62
N VAL A 28 7.68 -1.72 4.01
CA VAL A 28 6.54 -2.31 4.72
C VAL A 28 7.01 -3.45 5.63
N SER A 29 7.95 -4.30 5.16
CA SER A 29 8.52 -5.38 5.98
C SER A 29 9.20 -4.84 7.22
N GLU A 30 9.99 -3.77 7.10
CA GLU A 30 10.67 -3.13 8.23
C GLU A 30 9.66 -2.60 9.26
N ARG A 31 8.54 -2.00 8.79
CA ARG A 31 7.48 -1.54 9.70
C ARG A 31 6.80 -2.69 10.43
N LEU A 32 6.50 -3.77 9.73
CA LEU A 32 5.89 -4.96 10.32
C LEU A 32 6.82 -5.61 11.34
N GLU A 33 8.10 -5.71 11.01
CA GLU A 33 9.11 -6.26 11.92
C GLU A 33 9.27 -5.40 13.18
N SER A 34 9.18 -4.08 13.05
CA SER A 34 9.21 -3.16 14.20
C SER A 34 8.02 -3.36 15.14
N LEU A 35 6.92 -3.90 14.65
CA LEU A 35 5.74 -4.27 15.45
C LEU A 35 5.82 -5.67 16.03
N GLY A 36 6.94 -6.38 15.82
CA GLY A 36 7.13 -7.74 16.30
C GLY A 36 6.61 -8.84 15.36
N CYS A 37 6.19 -8.45 14.15
CA CYS A 37 5.75 -9.43 13.15
C CYS A 37 6.93 -10.12 12.48
N THR A 38 6.69 -11.32 11.99
CA THR A 38 7.61 -12.04 11.11
C THR A 38 7.08 -11.97 9.69
N VAL A 39 7.90 -11.51 8.76
CA VAL A 39 7.55 -11.45 7.34
C VAL A 39 8.20 -12.65 6.65
N GLU A 40 7.37 -13.51 6.05
CA GLU A 40 7.85 -14.68 5.33
C GLU A 40 8.48 -14.26 4.00
N ALA A 41 9.52 -14.98 3.59
CA ALA A 41 10.18 -14.73 2.32
C ALA A 41 9.19 -14.86 1.16
N PRO A 42 9.15 -13.89 0.22
CA PRO A 42 8.23 -13.96 -0.89
C PRO A 42 8.56 -15.13 -1.81
N THR A 43 7.52 -15.83 -2.25
CA THR A 43 7.65 -16.92 -3.22
C THR A 43 7.87 -16.40 -4.64
N SER A 44 7.58 -15.12 -4.88
CA SER A 44 7.78 -14.45 -6.15
C SER A 44 8.25 -13.02 -5.93
N LEU A 45 9.31 -12.61 -6.63
CA LEU A 45 9.84 -11.24 -6.56
C LEU A 45 8.89 -10.22 -7.21
N SER A 46 8.04 -10.66 -8.13
CA SER A 46 7.09 -9.80 -8.84
C SER A 46 5.76 -9.62 -8.12
N ASP A 47 5.51 -10.41 -7.06
CA ASP A 47 4.28 -10.31 -6.27
C ASP A 47 4.45 -9.26 -5.17
N GLY A 48 3.56 -8.26 -5.15
CA GLY A 48 3.52 -7.23 -4.11
C GLY A 48 2.97 -7.70 -2.77
N ARG A 49 2.61 -8.99 -2.64
CA ARG A 49 1.97 -9.52 -1.44
C ARG A 49 3.00 -10.04 -0.45
N LEU A 50 2.83 -9.65 0.82
CA LEU A 50 3.62 -10.16 1.93
C LEU A 50 2.76 -11.09 2.78
N HIS A 51 3.32 -12.24 3.14
CA HIS A 51 2.74 -13.15 4.12
C HIS A 51 3.37 -12.85 5.46
N VAL A 52 2.54 -12.56 6.45
CA VAL A 52 2.96 -12.04 7.74
C VAL A 52 2.43 -12.93 8.85
N ARG A 53 3.26 -13.11 9.87
CA ARG A 53 2.84 -13.74 11.12
C ARG A 53 2.94 -12.72 12.23
N THR A 54 1.83 -12.51 12.94
CA THR A 54 1.76 -11.55 14.04
C THR A 54 2.49 -12.09 15.27
N PRO A 55 2.79 -11.24 16.28
CA PRO A 55 3.41 -11.70 17.52
C PRO A 55 2.64 -12.81 18.23
N SER A 56 1.31 -12.85 18.08
CA SER A 56 0.47 -13.93 18.64
C SER A 56 0.43 -15.20 17.78
N GLY A 57 1.12 -15.20 16.62
CA GLY A 57 1.15 -16.33 15.70
C GLY A 57 0.03 -16.36 14.67
N ARG A 58 -0.78 -15.31 14.58
CA ARG A 58 -1.85 -15.19 13.59
C ARG A 58 -1.28 -14.86 12.21
N ALA A 59 -1.78 -15.51 11.17
CA ALA A 59 -1.39 -15.22 9.79
C ALA A 59 -2.13 -13.99 9.27
N ALA A 60 -1.44 -13.16 8.50
CA ALA A 60 -2.02 -12.01 7.80
C ALA A 60 -1.37 -11.86 6.42
N GLU A 61 -2.06 -11.19 5.52
CA GLU A 61 -1.55 -10.83 4.20
C GLU A 61 -1.57 -9.32 4.02
N VAL A 62 -0.50 -8.77 3.47
CA VAL A 62 -0.40 -7.35 3.15
C VAL A 62 -0.06 -7.20 1.68
N PHE A 63 -0.96 -6.57 0.94
CA PHE A 63 -0.75 -6.24 -0.48
C PHE A 63 -0.04 -4.89 -0.55
N VAL A 64 1.21 -4.89 -1.01
CA VAL A 64 2.03 -3.68 -1.07
C VAL A 64 2.00 -3.09 -2.47
N SER A 65 1.77 -1.79 -2.55
CA SER A 65 1.86 -1.03 -3.80
C SER A 65 2.71 0.21 -3.60
N THR A 66 3.70 0.42 -4.46
CA THR A 66 4.54 1.61 -4.47
C THR A 66 4.09 2.52 -5.60
N GLN A 67 3.65 3.73 -5.26
CA GLN A 67 3.01 4.64 -6.20
C GLN A 67 3.56 6.06 -6.09
N ARG A 68 3.39 6.82 -7.17
CA ARG A 68 3.62 8.27 -7.17
C ARG A 68 2.31 9.01 -7.00
N VAL A 69 2.40 10.25 -6.51
CA VAL A 69 1.23 11.14 -6.39
C VAL A 69 0.59 11.36 -7.77
N GLY A 70 -0.73 11.39 -7.81
CA GLY A 70 -1.51 11.61 -9.03
C GLY A 70 -1.99 10.33 -9.70
N GLY A 71 -1.60 9.17 -9.18
CA GLY A 71 -1.99 7.89 -9.74
C GLY A 71 -3.26 7.31 -9.14
N TYR A 72 -3.55 6.11 -9.57
CA TYR A 72 -4.65 5.28 -9.08
C TYR A 72 -4.14 3.85 -8.97
N VAL A 73 -4.38 3.22 -7.84
CA VAL A 73 -4.04 1.83 -7.63
C VAL A 73 -5.30 1.01 -7.44
N PHE A 74 -5.30 -0.21 -7.94
CA PHE A 74 -6.44 -1.11 -7.77
C PHE A 74 -5.98 -2.56 -7.67
N TRP A 75 -6.85 -3.36 -7.10
CA TRP A 75 -6.75 -4.82 -7.08
C TRP A 75 -8.07 -5.39 -7.56
N THR A 76 -8.04 -6.47 -8.33
CA THR A 76 -9.28 -7.16 -8.69
C THR A 76 -9.95 -7.70 -7.43
N LYS A 77 -11.27 -7.69 -7.39
CA LYS A 77 -12.02 -8.23 -6.24
C LYS A 77 -11.75 -9.70 -6.02
N ARG A 78 -11.40 -10.41 -7.08
CA ARG A 78 -10.98 -11.81 -7.01
C ARG A 78 -9.68 -11.98 -6.21
N ARG A 79 -8.74 -11.05 -6.37
CA ARG A 79 -7.44 -11.08 -5.70
C ARG A 79 -7.51 -10.53 -4.28
N LEU A 80 -8.16 -9.39 -4.11
CA LEU A 80 -8.34 -8.75 -2.81
C LEU A 80 -9.75 -9.00 -2.29
N GLN A 81 -9.92 -10.10 -1.58
CA GLN A 81 -11.18 -10.41 -0.91
C GLN A 81 -11.12 -9.86 0.51
N PRO A 82 -12.02 -8.93 0.89
CA PRO A 82 -11.98 -8.33 2.22
C PRO A 82 -12.07 -9.36 3.33
N ALA A 83 -11.17 -9.27 4.29
CA ALA A 83 -11.11 -10.12 5.47
C ALA A 83 -10.32 -9.43 6.57
N ASP A 84 -10.53 -9.84 7.83
CA ASP A 84 -9.88 -9.22 8.98
C ASP A 84 -8.36 -9.42 9.00
N ASP A 85 -7.85 -10.40 8.28
CA ASP A 85 -6.43 -10.74 8.18
C ASP A 85 -5.78 -10.25 6.88
N ARG A 86 -6.45 -9.37 6.13
CA ARG A 86 -5.94 -8.83 4.87
C ARG A 86 -5.89 -7.31 4.90
N PHE A 87 -4.77 -6.79 4.44
CA PHE A 87 -4.47 -5.36 4.43
C PHE A 87 -3.85 -4.95 3.11
N THR A 88 -3.99 -3.67 2.78
CA THR A 88 -3.21 -3.07 1.70
C THR A 88 -2.29 -2.02 2.30
N ALA A 89 -1.08 -1.93 1.80
CA ALA A 89 -0.11 -0.91 2.18
C ALA A 89 0.31 -0.13 0.95
N ILE A 90 0.18 1.19 1.00
CA ILE A 90 0.60 2.08 -0.06
C ILE A 90 1.86 2.79 0.39
N VAL A 91 2.92 2.63 -0.39
CA VAL A 91 4.16 3.39 -0.24
C VAL A 91 4.11 4.50 -1.28
N LEU A 92 3.86 5.72 -0.82
CA LEU A 92 3.65 6.87 -1.69
C LEU A 92 4.93 7.69 -1.80
N LEU A 93 5.47 7.75 -3.01
CA LEU A 93 6.65 8.55 -3.33
C LEU A 93 6.19 9.98 -3.64
N ALA A 94 6.16 10.79 -2.60
CA ALA A 94 5.84 12.21 -2.71
C ALA A 94 7.14 13.04 -2.77
N ASP A 95 6.99 14.37 -2.74
CA ASP A 95 8.11 15.31 -2.84
C ASP A 95 8.98 15.37 -1.57
N ALA A 96 8.69 14.52 -0.57
CA ALA A 96 9.47 14.46 0.68
C ALA A 96 10.69 13.54 0.54
N ASP A 97 11.66 13.65 1.46
CA ASP A 97 12.88 12.83 1.47
C ASP A 97 12.58 11.35 1.70
N GLU A 98 11.52 11.05 2.44
CA GLU A 98 11.10 9.69 2.74
C GLU A 98 9.68 9.43 2.21
N PRO A 99 9.41 8.21 1.73
CA PRO A 99 8.06 7.85 1.31
C PRO A 99 7.07 7.89 2.46
N ASP A 100 5.86 8.33 2.16
CA ASP A 100 4.71 8.18 3.08
C ASP A 100 4.15 6.77 2.95
N VAL A 101 3.74 6.19 4.07
CA VAL A 101 3.15 4.85 4.09
C VAL A 101 1.74 4.92 4.66
N TYR A 102 0.83 4.23 4.00
CA TYR A 102 -0.58 4.14 4.42
C TYR A 102 -0.97 2.68 4.52
N LEU A 103 -1.72 2.34 5.55
CA LEU A 103 -2.26 0.99 5.75
C LEU A 103 -3.78 1.06 5.70
N VAL A 104 -4.37 0.33 4.76
CA VAL A 104 -5.82 0.27 4.61
C VAL A 104 -6.27 -1.17 4.84
N PRO A 105 -7.00 -1.43 5.93
CA PRO A 105 -7.62 -2.74 6.13
C PRO A 105 -8.55 -3.06 4.97
N SER A 106 -8.50 -4.28 4.46
CA SER A 106 -9.31 -4.67 3.30
C SER A 106 -10.82 -4.56 3.57
N THR A 107 -11.23 -4.68 4.83
CA THR A 107 -12.63 -4.55 5.24
C THR A 107 -13.20 -3.14 5.03
N GLU A 108 -12.34 -2.14 4.87
CA GLU A 108 -12.79 -0.77 4.57
C GLU A 108 -13.51 -0.67 3.23
N TRP A 109 -13.25 -1.59 2.30
CA TRP A 109 -13.96 -1.61 1.01
C TRP A 109 -15.37 -2.19 1.11
N LEU A 110 -15.75 -2.79 2.23
CA LEU A 110 -17.13 -3.23 2.45
C LEU A 110 -18.10 -2.04 2.57
N SER A 111 -17.58 -0.87 2.95
CA SER A 111 -18.31 0.41 3.00
C SER A 111 -17.42 1.50 2.43
N ALA A 112 -17.02 1.35 1.18
CA ALA A 112 -16.04 2.23 0.54
C ALA A 112 -16.53 3.68 0.48
N SER A 113 -15.67 4.59 0.93
CA SER A 113 -15.85 6.04 0.79
C SER A 113 -14.55 6.65 0.28
N PRO A 114 -14.58 7.80 -0.39
CA PRO A 114 -13.36 8.41 -0.92
C PRO A 114 -12.25 8.51 0.15
N PRO A 115 -11.00 8.20 -0.18
CA PRO A 115 -10.42 7.97 -1.52
C PRO A 115 -10.55 6.54 -2.04
N LEU A 116 -11.24 5.64 -1.31
CA LEU A 116 -11.45 4.26 -1.74
C LEU A 116 -12.53 4.20 -2.82
N THR A 117 -12.35 3.31 -3.77
CA THR A 117 -13.31 3.07 -4.84
C THR A 117 -13.72 1.60 -4.88
N ASP A 118 -14.96 1.38 -5.24
CA ASP A 118 -15.54 0.05 -5.46
C ASP A 118 -16.20 0.07 -6.84
N ARG A 119 -15.64 -0.64 -7.79
CA ARG A 119 -16.09 -0.65 -9.17
C ARG A 119 -16.43 -2.08 -9.62
N ASP A 120 -17.68 -2.29 -9.99
CA ASP A 120 -18.12 -3.58 -10.52
C ASP A 120 -17.80 -3.74 -12.02
N ASN A 121 -17.57 -2.63 -12.71
CA ASN A 121 -17.20 -2.59 -14.15
C ASN A 121 -18.19 -3.35 -15.03
N VAL A 122 -19.47 -3.33 -14.68
CA VAL A 122 -20.54 -3.99 -15.44
C VAL A 122 -20.57 -3.48 -16.87
N GLY A 123 -20.57 -4.40 -17.84
CA GLY A 123 -20.55 -4.07 -19.26
C GLY A 123 -19.21 -3.63 -19.81
N LYS A 124 -18.15 -3.64 -18.99
CA LYS A 124 -16.77 -3.31 -19.40
C LYS A 124 -15.92 -4.57 -19.47
N ARG A 125 -14.78 -4.47 -20.16
CA ARG A 125 -13.81 -5.57 -20.24
C ARG A 125 -13.03 -5.79 -18.95
N SER A 126 -12.92 -4.75 -18.11
CA SER A 126 -12.19 -4.82 -16.86
C SER A 126 -12.96 -5.64 -15.82
N GLU A 127 -12.24 -6.44 -15.05
CA GLU A 127 -12.80 -7.16 -13.91
C GLU A 127 -13.24 -6.19 -12.81
N PRO A 128 -14.19 -6.59 -11.93
CA PRO A 128 -14.51 -5.81 -10.74
C PRO A 128 -13.28 -5.53 -9.89
N GLU A 129 -13.19 -4.34 -9.34
CA GLU A 129 -12.01 -3.88 -8.63
C GLU A 129 -12.30 -3.05 -7.39
N PHE A 130 -11.39 -3.13 -6.43
CA PHE A 130 -11.25 -2.20 -5.31
C PHE A 130 -10.02 -1.32 -5.57
N GLY A 131 -10.16 -0.03 -5.39
CA GLY A 131 -9.07 0.88 -5.69
C GLY A 131 -8.91 2.01 -4.70
N ILE A 132 -7.84 2.77 -4.89
CA ILE A 132 -7.51 3.97 -4.11
C ILE A 132 -7.07 5.06 -5.06
N SER A 133 -7.71 6.22 -4.96
CA SER A 133 -7.26 7.42 -5.68
C SER A 133 -6.09 8.06 -4.93
N LEU A 134 -4.99 8.30 -5.64
CA LEU A 134 -3.81 8.97 -5.13
C LEU A 134 -3.66 10.38 -5.72
N ALA A 135 -4.73 10.93 -6.27
CA ALA A 135 -4.76 12.31 -6.73
C ALA A 135 -4.49 13.25 -5.55
N ARG A 136 -3.88 14.41 -5.83
CA ARG A 136 -3.56 15.39 -4.77
C ARG A 136 -4.79 15.77 -3.96
N SER A 137 -5.94 15.90 -4.60
CA SER A 137 -7.21 16.20 -3.93
C SER A 137 -7.69 15.09 -2.99
N SER A 138 -7.20 13.86 -3.17
CA SER A 138 -7.56 12.70 -2.34
C SER A 138 -6.64 12.51 -1.13
N LEU A 139 -5.46 13.11 -1.12
CA LEU A 139 -4.47 12.92 -0.07
C LEU A 139 -4.96 13.29 1.33
N PRO A 140 -5.71 14.41 1.53
CA PRO A 140 -6.25 14.72 2.86
C PRO A 140 -7.14 13.63 3.43
N ALA A 141 -7.96 12.99 2.61
CA ALA A 141 -8.82 11.89 3.04
C ALA A 141 -8.04 10.60 3.30
N LEU A 142 -6.87 10.44 2.67
CA LEU A 142 -6.00 9.29 2.86
C LEU A 142 -5.26 9.34 4.21
N GLU A 143 -5.12 10.53 4.83
CA GLU A 143 -4.40 10.73 6.09
C GLU A 143 -4.88 9.81 7.22
N ARG A 144 -6.15 9.48 7.28
CA ARG A 144 -6.69 8.57 8.30
C ARG A 144 -6.06 7.17 8.26
N TYR A 145 -5.44 6.82 7.15
CA TYR A 145 -4.76 5.54 6.97
C TYR A 145 -3.25 5.64 7.10
N ARG A 146 -2.72 6.81 7.46
CA ARG A 146 -1.27 6.99 7.61
C ARG A 146 -0.69 5.97 8.60
N TRP A 147 0.39 5.36 8.18
CA TRP A 147 1.09 4.37 8.99
C TRP A 147 2.45 4.92 9.40
N ASP A 148 2.48 5.62 10.52
CA ASP A 148 3.72 6.10 11.10
C ASP A 148 4.44 4.97 11.84
N GLU A 149 5.75 5.11 12.00
CA GLU A 149 6.57 4.14 12.71
C GLU A 149 6.02 3.93 14.14
N GLY A 150 5.83 2.65 14.52
CA GLY A 150 5.30 2.28 15.82
C GLY A 150 3.77 2.34 15.96
N SER A 151 3.07 2.91 14.97
CA SER A 151 1.61 2.92 14.95
C SER A 151 1.05 1.62 14.36
N ARG A 152 -0.26 1.39 14.51
CA ARG A 152 -1.00 0.25 13.95
C ARG A 152 -0.67 -1.12 14.58
N ALA A 153 0.01 -1.14 15.72
CA ALA A 153 0.37 -2.38 16.41
C ALA A 153 -0.85 -3.26 16.74
N ASP A 154 -1.98 -2.65 17.10
CA ASP A 154 -3.22 -3.34 17.44
C ASP A 154 -3.86 -4.07 16.24
N GLN A 155 -3.55 -3.70 15.02
CA GLN A 155 -4.04 -4.40 13.82
C GLN A 155 -3.26 -5.68 13.54
N PHE A 156 -2.06 -5.82 14.10
CA PHE A 156 -1.16 -6.96 13.90
C PHE A 156 -0.85 -7.70 15.21
N ARG A 157 -1.84 -7.82 16.07
CA ARG A 157 -1.72 -8.62 17.30
C ARG A 157 -2.02 -10.09 17.09
#